data_cbbc2e2612a0971b63acdc09f046bed6
#
_entry.id   cbbc2e2612a0971b63acdc09f046bed6
#
_cell.length_a   1.000
_cell.length_b   1.000
_cell.length_c   1.000
_cell.angle_alpha   90.00
_cell.angle_beta   90.00
_cell.angle_gamma   90.00
#
_symmetry.space_group_name_H-M   'P 1'
#
loop_
_entity.id
_entity.type
_entity.pdbx_description
1 polymer ?
#
loop_
_entity_poly.entity_id
_entity_poly.type
_entity_poly.pdbx_seq_one_letter_code
_entity_poly.pdbx_strand_id
1 'polypeptide(L)'
;MLLAYTISIFHLTILSSISGIRREWIGMNLIPFQTIRSYINLYLEGELHNASVNIIGNIVVFIPLGCLLVLLDPKILFKKIFVIGFLFSFVIEILQLLLSIMKILSRSFDVDDLFLNTVGVLIGYLLVSGVRFLVKLIHKTIFLKTPLEKSKEVRK
;
A
#
# COMPACT_ATOMS: atom_id res chain seq x y z
N MET A 1 -14.01 6.86 7.73
CA MET A 1 -13.24 6.30 6.61
C MET A 1 -12.02 5.51 7.09
N LEU A 2 -11.11 6.09 7.89
CA LEU A 2 -9.91 5.37 8.36
C LEU A 2 -10.24 4.10 9.17
N LEU A 3 -11.22 4.17 10.08
CA LEU A 3 -11.66 3.02 10.87
C LEU A 3 -12.25 1.90 10.00
N ALA A 4 -13.09 2.24 9.02
CA ALA A 4 -13.66 1.25 8.10
C ALA A 4 -12.56 0.58 7.27
N TYR A 5 -11.56 1.36 6.84
CA TYR A 5 -10.41 0.83 6.12
C TYR A 5 -9.54 -0.08 6.99
N THR A 6 -9.24 0.30 8.25
CA THR A 6 -8.49 -0.57 9.17
C THR A 6 -9.21 -1.89 9.45
N ILE A 7 -10.52 -1.86 9.59
CA ILE A 7 -11.34 -3.08 9.71
C ILE A 7 -11.25 -3.92 8.43
N SER A 8 -11.31 -3.29 7.26
CA SER A 8 -11.20 -3.99 5.97
C SER A 8 -9.81 -4.63 5.77
N ILE A 9 -8.73 -3.93 6.10
CA ILE A 9 -7.38 -4.52 6.08
C ILE A 9 -7.32 -5.72 7.02
N PHE A 10 -7.78 -5.55 8.26
CA PHE A 10 -7.78 -6.63 9.24
C PHE A 10 -8.55 -7.85 8.71
N HIS A 11 -9.70 -7.62 8.08
CA HIS A 11 -10.48 -8.68 7.44
C HIS A 11 -9.71 -9.34 6.30
N LEU A 12 -9.14 -8.56 5.38
CA LEU A 12 -8.46 -9.09 4.18
C LEU A 12 -7.13 -9.78 4.52
N THR A 13 -6.36 -9.25 5.47
CA THR A 13 -5.02 -9.79 5.77
C THR A 13 -5.06 -10.89 6.83
N ILE A 14 -6.05 -10.89 7.72
CA ILE A 14 -6.14 -11.82 8.83
C ILE A 14 -7.24 -12.86 8.60
N LEU A 15 -8.51 -12.45 8.40
CA LEU A 15 -9.61 -13.39 8.27
C LEU A 15 -9.57 -14.23 6.99
N SER A 16 -9.10 -13.67 5.87
CA SER A 16 -8.95 -14.46 4.63
C SER A 16 -7.95 -15.61 4.77
N SER A 17 -7.05 -15.52 5.74
CA SER A 17 -6.03 -16.54 6.03
C SER A 17 -6.50 -17.64 7.00
N ILE A 18 -7.67 -17.50 7.60
CA ILE A 18 -8.23 -18.50 8.55
C ILE A 18 -8.69 -19.77 7.83
N SER A 19 -9.07 -19.66 6.55
CA SER A 19 -9.60 -20.76 5.74
C SER A 19 -8.53 -21.62 5.06
N GLY A 20 -7.26 -21.31 5.26
CA GLY A 20 -6.14 -22.02 4.64
C GLY A 20 -5.75 -23.33 5.34
N ILE A 21 -5.01 -24.18 4.62
CA ILE A 21 -4.43 -25.44 5.14
C ILE A 21 -3.56 -25.09 6.35
N ARG A 22 -3.84 -25.71 7.49
CA ARG A 22 -3.01 -25.55 8.71
C ARG A 22 -1.58 -25.99 8.41
N ARG A 23 -0.63 -25.07 8.41
CA ARG A 23 0.79 -25.41 8.39
C ARG A 23 1.21 -25.79 9.80
N GLU A 24 1.88 -26.93 9.94
CA GLU A 24 2.42 -27.38 11.23
C GLU A 24 3.58 -26.52 11.72
N TRP A 25 4.21 -25.75 10.83
CA TRP A 25 5.37 -24.92 11.12
C TRP A 25 5.02 -23.44 11.05
N ILE A 26 5.26 -22.73 12.17
CA ILE A 26 5.24 -21.28 12.25
C ILE A 26 6.65 -20.82 11.84
N GLY A 27 6.79 -20.36 10.61
CA GLY A 27 8.05 -19.85 10.09
C GLY A 27 8.22 -18.37 10.42
N MET A 28 9.47 -17.92 10.55
CA MET A 28 9.86 -16.52 10.48
C MET A 28 10.81 -16.37 9.29
N ASN A 29 10.43 -15.60 8.29
CA ASN A 29 11.34 -15.21 7.23
C ASN A 29 11.95 -13.85 7.59
N LEU A 30 13.19 -13.85 8.04
CA LEU A 30 13.95 -12.65 8.39
C LEU A 30 14.99 -12.30 7.33
N ILE A 31 15.08 -13.08 6.25
CA ILE A 31 16.04 -12.84 5.17
C ILE A 31 15.36 -11.99 4.10
N PRO A 32 15.80 -10.73 3.92
CA PRO A 32 15.21 -9.85 2.90
C PRO A 32 15.29 -10.46 1.50
N PHE A 33 14.24 -10.27 0.73
CA PHE A 33 14.06 -10.72 -0.66
C PHE A 33 14.00 -12.25 -0.87
N GLN A 34 13.96 -13.04 0.19
CA GLN A 34 13.86 -14.51 0.07
C GLN A 34 12.48 -14.93 -0.47
N THR A 35 11.42 -14.41 0.10
CA THR A 35 10.03 -14.69 -0.32
C THR A 35 9.75 -14.11 -1.70
N ILE A 36 10.18 -12.88 -1.97
CA ILE A 36 10.05 -12.25 -3.29
C ILE A 36 10.76 -13.09 -4.35
N ARG A 37 11.98 -13.56 -4.07
CA ARG A 37 12.73 -14.42 -5.00
C ARG A 37 12.01 -15.75 -5.25
N SER A 38 11.47 -16.37 -4.20
CA SER A 38 10.70 -17.61 -4.33
C SER A 38 9.47 -17.42 -5.20
N TYR A 39 8.75 -16.30 -5.07
CA TYR A 39 7.60 -15.98 -5.92
C TYR A 39 8.00 -15.69 -7.37
N ILE A 40 9.15 -15.06 -7.61
CA ILE A 40 9.67 -14.86 -8.97
C ILE A 40 10.00 -16.21 -9.61
N ASN A 41 10.61 -17.14 -8.88
CA ASN A 41 10.89 -18.47 -9.40
C ASN A 41 9.60 -19.24 -9.74
N LEU A 42 8.58 -19.23 -8.86
CA LEU A 42 7.27 -19.82 -9.13
C LEU A 42 6.60 -19.20 -10.38
N TYR A 43 6.76 -17.89 -10.56
CA TYR A 43 6.28 -17.20 -11.75
C TYR A 43 6.96 -17.73 -13.03
N LEU A 44 8.28 -17.95 -12.98
CA LEU A 44 9.06 -18.49 -14.11
C LEU A 44 8.73 -19.97 -14.38
N GLU A 45 8.30 -20.73 -13.38
CA GLU A 45 7.86 -22.13 -13.49
C GLU A 45 6.40 -22.27 -13.98
N GLY A 46 5.70 -21.14 -14.20
CA GLY A 46 4.30 -21.13 -14.69
C GLY A 46 3.23 -21.07 -13.62
N GLU A 47 3.59 -21.05 -12.35
CA GLU A 47 2.69 -20.90 -11.19
C GLU A 47 2.29 -19.41 -10.98
N LEU A 48 1.76 -18.78 -12.03
CA LEU A 48 1.52 -17.33 -12.11
C LEU A 48 0.55 -16.83 -11.04
N HIS A 49 -0.48 -17.61 -10.72
CA HIS A 49 -1.57 -17.18 -9.86
C HIS A 49 -1.10 -16.94 -8.42
N ASN A 50 -0.45 -17.93 -7.83
CA ASN A 50 -0.05 -17.88 -6.41
C ASN A 50 1.02 -16.81 -6.15
N ALA A 51 2.01 -16.69 -7.04
CA ALA A 51 3.07 -15.70 -6.94
C ALA A 51 2.54 -14.26 -7.06
N SER A 52 1.71 -14.01 -8.09
CA SER A 52 1.16 -12.67 -8.34
C SER A 52 0.21 -12.22 -7.24
N VAL A 53 -0.66 -13.09 -6.74
CA VAL A 53 -1.63 -12.75 -5.69
C VAL A 53 -0.94 -12.33 -4.40
N ASN A 54 0.15 -12.96 -4.01
CA ASN A 54 0.86 -12.60 -2.79
C ASN A 54 1.61 -11.27 -2.93
N ILE A 55 2.41 -11.08 -3.99
CA ILE A 55 3.17 -9.84 -4.19
C ILE A 55 2.23 -8.65 -4.42
N ILE A 56 1.31 -8.77 -5.38
CA ILE A 56 0.40 -7.69 -5.75
C ILE A 56 -0.60 -7.44 -4.62
N GLY A 57 -1.08 -8.49 -3.96
CA GLY A 57 -2.03 -8.39 -2.86
C GLY A 57 -1.50 -7.54 -1.71
N ASN A 58 -0.27 -7.79 -1.25
CA ASN A 58 0.36 -7.01 -0.18
C ASN A 58 0.49 -5.54 -0.57
N ILE A 59 0.91 -5.24 -1.80
CA ILE A 59 1.01 -3.86 -2.28
C ILE A 59 -0.36 -3.20 -2.36
N VAL A 60 -1.32 -3.82 -3.08
CA VAL A 60 -2.62 -3.21 -3.42
C VAL A 60 -3.47 -2.94 -2.18
N VAL A 61 -3.46 -3.85 -1.21
CA VAL A 61 -4.21 -3.70 0.04
C VAL A 61 -3.76 -2.47 0.83
N PHE A 62 -2.50 -2.05 0.71
CA PHE A 62 -1.95 -0.91 1.47
C PHE A 62 -1.97 0.43 0.70
N ILE A 63 -2.25 0.45 -0.61
CA ILE A 63 -2.41 1.69 -1.39
C ILE A 63 -3.44 2.65 -0.76
N PRO A 64 -4.65 2.21 -0.37
CA PRO A 64 -5.64 3.11 0.21
C PRO A 64 -5.19 3.79 1.50
N LEU A 65 -4.31 3.17 2.31
CA LEU A 65 -3.75 3.82 3.48
C LEU A 65 -2.95 5.07 3.10
N GLY A 66 -2.06 4.94 2.11
CA GLY A 66 -1.29 6.07 1.60
C GLY A 66 -2.17 7.18 1.05
N CYS A 67 -3.21 6.83 0.29
CA CYS A 67 -4.20 7.78 -0.22
C CYS A 67 -4.92 8.51 0.93
N LEU A 68 -5.41 7.79 1.92
CA LEU A 68 -6.14 8.35 3.05
C LEU A 68 -5.29 9.29 3.90
N LEU A 69 -4.04 8.95 4.16
CA LEU A 69 -3.11 9.78 4.92
C LEU A 69 -2.88 11.14 4.24
N VAL A 70 -2.73 11.17 2.91
CA VAL A 70 -2.59 12.42 2.16
C VAL A 70 -3.90 13.22 2.11
N LEU A 71 -5.05 12.53 2.08
CA LEU A 71 -6.35 13.20 2.10
C LEU A 71 -6.63 13.85 3.46
N LEU A 72 -6.19 13.22 4.55
CA LEU A 72 -6.34 13.74 5.91
C LEU A 72 -5.35 14.88 6.22
N ASP A 73 -4.11 14.75 5.79
CA ASP A 73 -3.07 15.77 5.94
C ASP A 73 -2.41 16.06 4.59
N PRO A 74 -2.91 17.07 3.86
CA PRO A 74 -2.36 17.45 2.56
C PRO A 74 -0.91 17.90 2.55
N LYS A 75 -0.35 18.21 3.71
CA LYS A 75 1.03 18.68 3.88
C LYS A 75 1.94 17.61 4.45
N ILE A 76 1.45 16.39 4.61
CA ILE A 76 2.21 15.29 5.16
C ILE A 76 3.49 15.04 4.34
N LEU A 77 4.61 14.93 5.04
CA LEU A 77 5.92 14.72 4.42
C LEU A 77 6.11 13.25 4.03
N PHE A 78 6.83 12.99 2.94
CA PHE A 78 7.18 11.65 2.48
C PHE A 78 7.79 10.77 3.60
N LYS A 79 8.73 11.34 4.39
CA LYS A 79 9.36 10.63 5.52
C LYS A 79 8.33 10.18 6.55
N LYS A 80 7.32 11.02 6.85
CA LYS A 80 6.26 10.70 7.81
C LYS A 80 5.36 9.58 7.27
N ILE A 81 5.03 9.62 5.99
CA ILE A 81 4.27 8.55 5.31
C ILE A 81 5.02 7.23 5.37
N PHE A 82 6.32 7.23 5.05
CA PHE A 82 7.16 6.05 5.13
C PHE A 82 7.14 5.43 6.54
N VAL A 83 7.37 6.25 7.57
CA VAL A 83 7.38 5.78 8.97
C VAL A 83 6.02 5.23 9.38
N ILE A 84 4.93 5.92 9.05
CA ILE A 84 3.57 5.45 9.38
C ILE A 84 3.28 4.13 8.66
N GLY A 85 3.58 4.05 7.36
CA GLY A 85 3.38 2.84 6.57
C GLY A 85 4.16 1.65 7.09
N PHE A 86 5.44 1.87 7.39
CA PHE A 86 6.31 0.84 7.97
C PHE A 86 5.82 0.36 9.34
N LEU A 87 5.51 1.26 10.25
CA LEU A 87 5.02 0.90 11.59
C LEU A 87 3.66 0.18 11.52
N PHE A 88 2.77 0.64 10.65
CA PHE A 88 1.46 0.01 10.48
C PHE A 88 1.61 -1.41 9.91
N SER A 89 2.46 -1.59 8.90
CA SER A 89 2.78 -2.91 8.34
C SER A 89 3.41 -3.81 9.39
N PHE A 90 4.38 -3.30 10.17
CA PHE A 90 5.03 -4.04 11.24
C PHE A 90 4.03 -4.54 12.29
N VAL A 91 3.07 -3.70 12.69
CA VAL A 91 2.00 -4.11 13.63
C VAL A 91 1.16 -5.24 13.04
N ILE A 92 0.81 -5.17 11.75
CA ILE A 92 0.04 -6.23 11.07
C ILE A 92 0.83 -7.55 11.08
N GLU A 93 2.12 -7.52 10.72
CA GLU A 93 3.00 -8.72 10.71
C GLU A 93 3.12 -9.34 12.11
N ILE A 94 3.27 -8.52 13.15
CA ILE A 94 3.30 -9.01 14.54
C ILE A 94 1.96 -9.65 14.93
N LEU A 95 0.84 -9.04 14.58
CA LEU A 95 -0.49 -9.60 14.84
C LEU A 95 -0.68 -10.94 14.11
N GLN A 96 -0.25 -11.05 12.87
CA GLN A 96 -0.31 -12.31 12.12
C GLN A 96 0.55 -13.40 12.76
N LEU A 97 1.75 -13.05 13.22
CA LEU A 97 2.62 -13.97 13.94
C LEU A 97 1.97 -14.47 15.24
N LEU A 98 1.45 -13.55 16.07
CA LEU A 98 0.77 -13.90 17.33
C LEU A 98 -0.43 -14.81 17.10
N LEU A 99 -1.27 -14.51 16.12
CA LEU A 99 -2.43 -15.34 15.77
C LEU A 99 -2.00 -16.71 15.21
N SER A 100 -0.86 -16.78 14.56
CA SER A 100 -0.30 -18.05 14.07
C SER A 100 0.26 -18.89 15.20
N ILE A 101 0.91 -18.27 16.21
CA ILE A 101 1.35 -18.97 17.44
C ILE A 101 0.13 -19.53 18.18
N MET A 102 -0.97 -18.81 18.20
CA MET A 102 -2.25 -19.28 18.77
C MET A 102 -2.96 -20.33 17.90
N LYS A 103 -2.36 -20.73 16.77
CA LYS A 103 -2.94 -21.69 15.79
C LYS A 103 -4.26 -21.22 15.17
N ILE A 104 -4.53 -19.92 15.16
CA ILE A 104 -5.70 -19.30 14.54
C ILE A 104 -5.44 -19.06 13.06
N LEU A 105 -4.20 -18.68 12.71
CA LEU A 105 -3.74 -18.45 11.34
C LEU A 105 -2.67 -19.45 10.93
N SER A 106 -2.44 -19.56 9.62
CA SER A 106 -1.34 -20.33 9.02
C SER A 106 -0.40 -19.39 8.25
N ARG A 107 -0.01 -18.27 8.87
CA ARG A 107 0.94 -17.32 8.29
C ARG A 107 2.22 -17.24 9.12
N SER A 108 3.33 -16.96 8.44
CA SER A 108 4.63 -16.65 9.05
C SER A 108 4.84 -15.13 9.06
N PHE A 109 5.63 -14.65 10.01
CA PHE A 109 6.18 -13.29 9.92
C PHE A 109 7.14 -13.21 8.74
N ASP A 110 6.98 -12.19 7.89
CA ASP A 110 7.79 -12.04 6.68
C ASP A 110 8.26 -10.60 6.49
N VAL A 111 9.59 -10.41 6.46
CA VAL A 111 10.21 -9.11 6.21
C VAL A 111 9.89 -8.57 4.81
N ASP A 112 9.69 -9.46 3.83
CA ASP A 112 9.35 -9.06 2.47
C ASP A 112 7.90 -8.53 2.40
N ASP A 113 6.98 -9.11 3.16
CA ASP A 113 5.60 -8.59 3.27
C ASP A 113 5.60 -7.20 3.92
N LEU A 114 6.43 -6.99 4.95
CA LEU A 114 6.63 -5.68 5.56
C LEU A 114 7.10 -4.63 4.53
N PHE A 115 8.02 -5.01 3.66
CA PHE A 115 8.52 -4.14 2.59
C PHE A 115 7.43 -3.86 1.53
N LEU A 116 6.75 -4.90 1.03
CA LEU A 116 5.71 -4.78 0.01
C LEU A 116 4.52 -3.92 0.48
N ASN A 117 4.08 -4.10 1.72
CA ASN A 117 3.04 -3.31 2.35
C ASN A 117 3.43 -1.82 2.42
N THR A 118 4.68 -1.55 2.85
CA THR A 118 5.21 -0.17 2.91
C THR A 118 5.27 0.46 1.52
N VAL A 119 5.70 -0.28 0.51
CA VAL A 119 5.68 0.17 -0.89
C VAL A 119 4.26 0.52 -1.34
N GLY A 120 3.26 -0.29 -0.97
CA GLY A 120 1.85 0.01 -1.24
C GLY A 120 1.42 1.38 -0.68
N VAL A 121 1.78 1.68 0.57
CA VAL A 121 1.49 2.99 1.19
C VAL A 121 2.16 4.14 0.42
N LEU A 122 3.42 3.95 0.01
CA LEU A 122 4.15 4.97 -0.77
C LEU A 122 3.52 5.20 -2.16
N ILE A 123 3.06 4.15 -2.82
CA ILE A 123 2.33 4.27 -4.09
C ILE A 123 1.05 5.09 -3.89
N GLY A 124 0.27 4.81 -2.84
CA GLY A 124 -0.93 5.58 -2.50
C GLY A 124 -0.64 7.07 -2.27
N TYR A 125 0.43 7.38 -1.55
CA TYR A 125 0.92 8.75 -1.36
C TYR A 125 1.23 9.43 -2.70
N LEU A 126 2.00 8.77 -3.56
CA LEU A 126 2.41 9.32 -4.86
C LEU A 126 1.22 9.55 -5.78
N LEU A 127 0.24 8.65 -5.82
CA LEU A 127 -0.98 8.80 -6.63
C LEU A 127 -1.74 10.06 -6.25
N VAL A 128 -2.08 10.26 -4.98
CA VAL A 128 -2.87 11.44 -4.55
C VAL A 128 -2.06 12.72 -4.67
N SER A 129 -0.77 12.70 -4.31
CA SER A 129 0.11 13.86 -4.42
C SER A 129 0.31 14.27 -5.88
N GLY A 130 0.48 13.31 -6.78
CA GLY A 130 0.60 13.54 -8.22
C GLY A 130 -0.67 14.15 -8.82
N VAL A 131 -1.84 13.59 -8.51
CA VAL A 131 -3.13 14.16 -8.95
C VAL A 131 -3.29 15.60 -8.44
N ARG A 132 -2.99 15.87 -7.18
CA ARG A 132 -3.05 17.23 -6.62
C ARG A 132 -2.11 18.20 -7.32
N PHE A 133 -0.90 17.75 -7.62
CA PHE A 133 0.08 18.57 -8.37
C PHE A 133 -0.44 18.90 -9.76
N LEU A 134 -0.97 17.92 -10.50
CA LEU A 134 -1.55 18.12 -11.82
C LEU A 134 -2.73 19.09 -11.80
N VAL A 135 -3.65 18.93 -10.85
CA VAL A 135 -4.79 19.84 -10.69
C VAL A 135 -4.33 21.28 -10.44
N LYS A 136 -3.34 21.49 -9.56
CA LYS A 136 -2.75 22.80 -9.31
C LYS A 136 -2.11 23.41 -10.57
N LEU A 137 -1.42 22.59 -11.35
CA LEU A 137 -0.77 23.03 -12.59
C LEU A 137 -1.81 23.49 -13.62
N ILE A 138 -2.86 22.68 -13.85
CA ILE A 138 -3.96 23.00 -14.76
C ILE A 138 -4.66 24.29 -14.33
N HIS A 139 -5.00 24.41 -13.05
CA HIS A 139 -5.66 25.60 -12.51
C HIS A 139 -4.80 26.86 -12.72
N LYS A 140 -3.50 26.79 -12.46
CA LYS A 140 -2.56 27.89 -12.70
C LYS A 140 -2.51 28.27 -14.18
N THR A 141 -2.49 27.30 -15.10
CA THR A 141 -2.43 27.56 -16.56
C THR A 141 -3.70 28.23 -17.07
N ILE A 142 -4.87 27.78 -16.59
CA ILE A 142 -6.17 28.41 -16.97
C ILE A 142 -6.25 29.83 -16.45
N PHE A 143 -5.87 30.08 -15.20
CA PHE A 143 -5.94 31.41 -14.58
C PHE A 143 -4.99 32.44 -15.22
N LEU A 144 -3.85 31.99 -15.75
CA LEU A 144 -2.90 32.87 -16.47
C LEU A 144 -3.34 33.20 -17.88
N LYS A 145 -4.21 32.43 -18.54
CA LYS A 145 -4.72 32.69 -19.88
C LYS A 145 -5.89 33.72 -19.88
N THR A 146 -6.73 33.73 -18.87
CA THR A 146 -7.91 34.57 -18.78
C THR A 146 -7.63 36.07 -18.78
N PRO A 147 -6.58 36.64 -18.17
CA PRO A 147 -6.30 38.08 -18.20
C PRO A 147 -5.88 38.60 -19.57
N LEU A 148 -5.21 37.76 -20.38
CA LEU A 148 -4.69 38.19 -21.70
C LEU A 148 -5.77 38.25 -22.79
N GLU A 149 -6.82 37.46 -22.70
CA GLU A 149 -7.96 37.51 -23.62
C GLU A 149 -8.85 38.72 -23.35
N LYS A 150 -9.15 39.02 -22.08
CA LYS A 150 -9.93 40.21 -21.72
C LYS A 150 -9.27 41.51 -22.13
N SER A 151 -7.94 41.62 -22.14
CA SER A 151 -7.24 42.83 -22.56
C SER A 151 -7.26 43.05 -24.08
N LYS A 152 -7.49 42.01 -24.86
CA LYS A 152 -7.62 42.11 -26.33
C LYS A 152 -9.02 42.48 -26.78
N GLU A 153 -10.07 42.16 -26.04
CA GLU A 153 -11.45 42.55 -26.33
C GLU A 153 -11.73 44.03 -26.02
N VAL A 154 -11.07 44.59 -25.00
CA VAL A 154 -11.23 46.01 -24.62
C VAL A 154 -10.48 46.96 -25.57
N ARG A 155 -9.62 46.47 -26.47
CA ARG A 155 -8.87 47.27 -27.46
C ARG A 155 -9.45 47.24 -28.87
N LYS A 156 -10.61 46.63 -29.06
CA LYS A 156 -11.40 46.69 -30.30
C LYS A 156 -12.64 47.61 -30.10
#